data_fcbc37698be74c292e386144312c5b71
#
_entry.id   fcbc37698be74c292e386144312c5b71
#
_cell.length_a   1.000
_cell.length_b   1.000
_cell.length_c   1.000
_cell.angle_alpha   90.00
_cell.angle_beta   90.00
_cell.angle_gamma   90.00
#
_symmetry.space_group_name_H-M   'P 1'
#
loop_
_entity.id
_entity.type
_entity.pdbx_description
1 polymer ?
#
loop_
_entity_poly.entity_id
_entity_poly.type
_entity_poly.pdbx_seq_one_letter_code
_entity_poly.pdbx_strand_id
1 'polypeptide(L)'
;MRVLFDFFINIARWACCLKNSGQCLIRDDVPAILHLIEQADVVIFVTPIYYYAIHSSLKALLERFTSRRTDFMKMPKKMGLIAVCGGKFEWSFDSINAHFDSLSRYLGWKDIGRIEARGYPTKTDIQKTEYPKLAYQFGFNLS
;
A
#
# COMPACT_ATOMS: atom_id res chain seq x y z
N MET A 1 -31.31 12.98 14.32
CA MET A 1 -29.90 12.88 13.93
C MET A 1 -29.28 11.79 14.80
N ARG A 2 -29.11 10.56 14.28
CA ARG A 2 -28.41 9.48 15.00
C ARG A 2 -26.94 9.58 14.60
N VAL A 3 -26.08 9.89 15.56
CA VAL A 3 -24.64 9.92 15.39
C VAL A 3 -24.10 8.57 15.83
N LEU A 4 -23.48 7.83 14.91
CA LEU A 4 -22.83 6.55 15.20
C LEU A 4 -21.48 6.82 15.89
N PHE A 5 -21.46 6.78 17.22
CA PHE A 5 -20.22 6.96 18.02
C PHE A 5 -19.56 5.67 18.49
N ASP A 6 -20.15 4.50 18.25
CA ASP A 6 -19.72 3.25 18.90
C ASP A 6 -18.62 2.46 18.18
N PHE A 7 -17.99 2.99 17.13
CA PHE A 7 -16.99 2.25 16.37
C PHE A 7 -15.52 2.51 16.77
N PHE A 8 -15.25 3.30 17.81
CA PHE A 8 -13.89 3.79 18.11
C PHE A 8 -13.09 3.01 19.15
N ILE A 9 -13.58 1.91 19.70
CA ILE A 9 -12.96 1.30 20.90
C ILE A 9 -11.76 0.37 20.63
N ASN A 10 -11.40 0.06 19.39
CA ASN A 10 -10.30 -0.88 19.11
C ASN A 10 -9.07 -0.31 18.38
N ILE A 11 -8.88 0.99 18.34
CA ILE A 11 -7.80 1.65 17.59
C ILE A 11 -6.41 1.48 18.21
N ALA A 12 -6.29 1.09 19.47
CA ALA A 12 -5.02 1.03 20.19
C ALA A 12 -4.29 -0.34 20.12
N ARG A 13 -4.55 -1.19 19.12
CA ARG A 13 -3.85 -2.49 18.98
C ARG A 13 -2.43 -2.39 18.42
N TRP A 14 -1.98 -1.23 17.94
CA TRP A 14 -0.59 -1.06 17.49
C TRP A 14 0.45 -1.34 18.58
N ALA A 15 0.08 -1.14 19.86
CA ALA A 15 0.95 -1.41 20.99
C ALA A 15 1.15 -2.92 21.27
N CYS A 16 0.33 -3.82 20.72
CA CYS A 16 0.49 -5.26 20.94
C CYS A 16 1.80 -5.81 20.41
N CYS A 17 2.23 -5.34 19.24
CA CYS A 17 3.50 -5.77 18.65
C CYS A 17 4.70 -5.28 19.45
N LEU A 18 4.65 -4.06 19.99
CA LEU A 18 5.70 -3.50 20.84
C LEU A 18 5.85 -4.27 22.16
N LYS A 19 4.72 -4.69 22.75
CA LYS A 19 4.71 -5.48 24.00
C LYS A 19 5.12 -6.95 23.80
N ASN A 20 5.05 -7.47 22.57
CA ASN A 20 5.32 -8.86 22.24
C ASN A 20 6.61 -9.03 21.41
N SER A 21 7.64 -8.25 21.72
CA SER A 21 8.95 -8.32 21.05
C SER A 21 8.88 -8.25 19.53
N GLY A 22 7.97 -7.46 18.99
CA GLY A 22 7.75 -7.30 17.55
C GLY A 22 6.92 -8.41 16.89
N GLN A 23 6.48 -9.41 17.64
CA GLN A 23 5.62 -10.47 17.08
C GLN A 23 4.16 -10.05 17.03
N CYS A 24 3.51 -10.26 15.91
CA CYS A 24 2.08 -10.03 15.77
C CYS A 24 1.26 -11.15 16.40
N LEU A 25 0.23 -10.79 17.17
CA LEU A 25 -0.68 -11.76 17.79
C LEU A 25 -1.71 -12.34 16.80
N ILE A 26 -1.89 -11.71 15.64
CA ILE A 26 -2.82 -12.19 14.62
C ILE A 26 -2.13 -13.30 13.82
N ARG A 27 -2.79 -14.46 13.76
CA ARG A 27 -2.31 -15.62 13.01
C ARG A 27 -2.94 -15.60 11.62
N ASP A 28 -2.17 -15.15 10.65
CA ASP A 28 -2.52 -15.09 9.23
C ASP A 28 -1.24 -15.05 8.38
N ASP A 29 -1.35 -14.77 7.08
CA ASP A 29 -0.23 -14.77 6.13
C ASP A 29 0.68 -13.54 6.23
N VAL A 30 0.29 -12.50 6.98
CA VAL A 30 1.07 -11.25 7.03
C VAL A 30 2.49 -11.43 7.56
N PRO A 31 2.79 -12.25 8.57
CA PRO A 31 4.17 -12.49 8.97
C PRO A 31 5.07 -13.00 7.82
N ALA A 32 4.54 -13.91 6.98
CA ALA A 32 5.27 -14.41 5.81
C ALA A 32 5.47 -13.30 4.76
N ILE A 33 4.45 -12.48 4.50
CA ILE A 33 4.53 -11.35 3.58
C ILE A 33 5.58 -10.32 4.08
N LEU A 34 5.57 -9.99 5.37
CA LEU A 34 6.55 -9.08 5.95
C LEU A 34 7.99 -9.60 5.79
N HIS A 35 8.19 -10.91 5.95
CA HIS A 35 9.50 -11.54 5.72
C HIS A 35 9.94 -11.44 4.25
N LEU A 36 9.04 -11.64 3.29
CA LEU A 36 9.34 -11.42 1.88
C LEU A 36 9.69 -9.95 1.58
N ILE A 37 8.97 -9.01 2.19
CA ILE A 37 9.27 -7.59 2.07
C ILE A 37 10.65 -7.27 2.66
N GLU A 38 11.05 -7.89 3.77
CA GLU A 38 12.39 -7.72 4.34
C GLU A 38 13.49 -8.12 3.36
N GLN A 39 13.30 -9.17 2.60
CA GLN A 39 14.27 -9.70 1.64
C GLN A 39 14.28 -8.94 0.30
N ALA A 40 13.21 -8.24 -0.04
CA ALA A 40 13.08 -7.55 -1.32
C ALA A 40 13.85 -6.22 -1.33
N ASP A 41 14.53 -5.90 -2.44
CA ASP A 41 15.13 -4.58 -2.68
C ASP A 41 14.10 -3.56 -3.16
N VAL A 42 13.05 -4.05 -3.85
CA VAL A 42 11.98 -3.25 -4.44
C VAL A 42 10.62 -3.80 -4.02
N VAL A 43 9.73 -2.93 -3.58
CA VAL A 43 8.35 -3.27 -3.22
C VAL A 43 7.39 -2.48 -4.10
N ILE A 44 6.59 -3.17 -4.91
CA ILE A 44 5.56 -2.54 -5.73
C ILE A 44 4.20 -2.77 -5.08
N PHE A 45 3.56 -1.69 -4.67
CA PHE A 45 2.20 -1.72 -4.14
C PHE A 45 1.21 -1.67 -5.29
N VAL A 46 0.36 -2.68 -5.40
CA VAL A 46 -0.67 -2.76 -6.44
C VAL A 46 -2.04 -2.73 -5.78
N THR A 47 -2.89 -1.77 -6.12
CA THR A 47 -4.17 -1.58 -5.44
C THR A 47 -5.25 -0.98 -6.34
N PRO A 48 -6.48 -1.48 -6.29
CA PRO A 48 -7.62 -0.68 -6.72
C PRO A 48 -7.86 0.46 -5.71
N ILE A 49 -8.45 1.55 -6.20
CA ILE A 49 -8.90 2.65 -5.34
C ILE A 49 -10.39 2.50 -5.06
N TYR A 50 -10.73 2.43 -3.79
CA TYR A 50 -12.10 2.47 -3.30
C TYR A 50 -12.29 3.67 -2.39
N TYR A 51 -13.27 4.53 -2.71
CA TYR A 51 -13.51 5.78 -1.96
C TYR A 51 -12.21 6.59 -1.75
N TYR A 52 -11.42 6.73 -2.84
CA TYR A 52 -10.17 7.51 -2.88
C TYR A 52 -9.06 7.02 -1.95
N ALA A 53 -9.13 5.78 -1.48
CA ALA A 53 -8.13 5.15 -0.63
C ALA A 53 -7.63 3.82 -1.19
N ILE A 54 -6.52 3.34 -0.66
CA ILE A 54 -6.01 1.99 -0.96
C ILE A 54 -6.99 0.93 -0.46
N HIS A 55 -6.98 -0.24 -1.08
CA HIS A 55 -7.80 -1.37 -0.68
C HIS A 55 -7.55 -1.77 0.79
N SER A 56 -8.59 -2.15 1.50
CA SER A 56 -8.55 -2.44 2.94
C SER A 56 -7.52 -3.52 3.32
N SER A 57 -7.36 -4.56 2.50
CA SER A 57 -6.35 -5.61 2.74
C SER A 57 -4.93 -5.07 2.67
N LEU A 58 -4.64 -4.19 1.70
CA LEU A 58 -3.34 -3.53 1.62
C LEU A 58 -3.13 -2.58 2.80
N LYS A 59 -4.17 -1.84 3.21
CA LYS A 59 -4.10 -0.99 4.39
C LYS A 59 -3.83 -1.79 5.65
N ALA A 60 -4.48 -2.94 5.83
CA ALA A 60 -4.25 -3.83 6.95
C ALA A 60 -2.81 -4.37 7.00
N LEU A 61 -2.22 -4.69 5.83
CA LEU A 61 -0.81 -5.07 5.73
C LEU A 61 0.10 -3.91 6.17
N LEU A 62 -0.13 -2.70 5.65
CA LEU A 62 0.67 -1.51 5.98
C LEU A 62 0.60 -1.15 7.47
N GLU A 63 -0.56 -1.29 8.10
CA GLU A 63 -0.70 -1.09 9.55
C GLU A 63 0.17 -2.04 10.35
N ARG A 64 0.37 -3.25 9.84
CA ARG A 64 1.20 -4.26 10.49
C ARG A 64 2.70 -4.09 10.23
N PHE A 65 3.13 -3.16 9.37
CA PHE A 65 4.52 -2.71 9.29
C PHE A 65 5.02 -2.18 10.64
N THR A 66 4.11 -1.77 11.53
CA THR A 66 4.43 -1.39 12.91
C THR A 66 5.21 -2.47 13.64
N SER A 67 4.97 -3.76 13.38
CA SER A 67 5.69 -4.89 14.01
C SER A 67 7.16 -4.99 13.56
N ARG A 68 7.51 -4.44 12.39
CA ARG A 68 8.84 -4.44 11.78
C ARG A 68 9.36 -3.04 11.49
N ARG A 69 8.75 -2.02 12.09
CA ARG A 69 9.01 -0.61 11.79
C ARG A 69 10.49 -0.27 11.81
N THR A 70 11.17 -0.63 12.89
CA THR A 70 12.58 -0.28 13.08
C THR A 70 13.48 -0.92 12.03
N ASP A 71 13.15 -2.13 11.60
CA ASP A 71 13.91 -2.85 10.59
C ASP A 71 13.67 -2.23 9.21
N PHE A 72 12.41 -1.99 8.84
CA PHE A 72 12.05 -1.36 7.57
C PHE A 72 12.64 0.04 7.40
N MET A 73 12.69 0.87 8.45
CA MET A 73 13.30 2.20 8.39
C MET A 73 14.82 2.18 8.24
N LYS A 74 15.48 1.07 8.57
CA LYS A 74 16.94 0.90 8.40
C LYS A 74 17.32 0.28 7.06
N MET A 75 16.35 -0.26 6.32
CA MET A 75 16.59 -0.93 5.05
C MET A 75 16.46 0.07 3.88
N PRO A 76 17.51 0.32 3.08
CA PRO A 76 17.44 1.20 1.92
C PRO A 76 16.70 0.48 0.78
N LYS A 77 15.37 0.59 0.76
CA LYS A 77 14.54 -0.03 -0.28
C LYS A 77 14.03 0.97 -1.29
N LYS A 78 13.56 0.45 -2.42
CA LYS A 78 12.79 1.19 -3.41
C LYS A 78 11.31 0.80 -3.29
N MET A 79 10.42 1.73 -3.59
CA MET A 79 8.99 1.47 -3.61
C MET A 79 8.31 2.12 -4.81
N GLY A 80 7.32 1.43 -5.37
CA GLY A 80 6.51 1.94 -6.47
C GLY A 80 5.03 1.67 -6.26
N LEU A 81 4.18 2.35 -7.01
CA LEU A 81 2.73 2.23 -6.93
C LEU A 81 2.12 1.93 -8.29
N ILE A 82 1.24 0.95 -8.35
CA ILE A 82 0.33 0.73 -9.47
C ILE A 82 -1.09 0.79 -8.92
N ALA A 83 -1.84 1.81 -9.33
CA ALA A 83 -3.19 2.01 -8.83
C ALA A 83 -4.20 2.18 -9.96
N VAL A 84 -5.41 1.64 -9.77
CA VAL A 84 -6.50 1.74 -10.73
C VAL A 84 -7.77 2.23 -10.06
N CYS A 85 -8.51 3.13 -10.70
CA CYS A 85 -9.84 3.53 -10.26
C CYS A 85 -10.84 3.59 -11.42
N GLY A 86 -12.12 3.36 -11.10
CA GLY A 86 -13.23 3.51 -12.05
C GLY A 86 -13.63 4.97 -12.29
N GLY A 87 -13.28 5.88 -11.38
CA GLY A 87 -13.54 7.31 -11.50
C GLY A 87 -12.66 7.98 -12.55
N LYS A 88 -13.19 9.05 -13.20
CA LYS A 88 -12.48 9.81 -14.24
C LYS A 88 -11.99 11.17 -13.78
N PHE A 89 -12.22 11.55 -12.51
CA PHE A 89 -11.83 12.83 -11.98
C PHE A 89 -10.31 12.97 -11.90
N GLU A 90 -9.77 14.15 -12.20
CA GLU A 90 -8.32 14.41 -12.14
C GLU A 90 -7.76 14.17 -10.74
N TRP A 91 -8.50 14.58 -9.72
CA TRP A 91 -8.15 14.44 -8.31
C TRP A 91 -8.32 13.02 -7.72
N SER A 92 -8.72 12.02 -8.55
CA SER A 92 -9.00 10.66 -8.06
C SER A 92 -7.81 9.99 -7.35
N PHE A 93 -6.59 10.45 -7.61
CA PHE A 93 -5.36 9.89 -7.03
C PHE A 93 -4.71 10.78 -5.96
N ASP A 94 -5.23 11.98 -5.69
CA ASP A 94 -4.59 12.94 -4.76
C ASP A 94 -4.40 12.33 -3.36
N SER A 95 -5.42 11.69 -2.83
CA SER A 95 -5.38 11.08 -1.51
C SER A 95 -4.36 9.94 -1.42
N ILE A 96 -4.33 9.05 -2.42
CA ILE A 96 -3.40 7.92 -2.44
C ILE A 96 -1.96 8.41 -2.66
N ASN A 97 -1.77 9.44 -3.45
CA ASN A 97 -0.46 10.05 -3.66
C ASN A 97 0.08 10.67 -2.39
N ALA A 98 -0.72 11.45 -1.68
CA ALA A 98 -0.35 12.02 -0.39
C ALA A 98 -0.03 10.94 0.65
N HIS A 99 -0.80 9.84 0.66
CA HIS A 99 -0.53 8.68 1.52
C HIS A 99 0.81 8.03 1.14
N PHE A 100 1.05 7.80 -0.14
CA PHE A 100 2.25 7.14 -0.64
C PHE A 100 3.51 7.98 -0.39
N ASP A 101 3.43 9.30 -0.58
CA ASP A 101 4.49 10.24 -0.22
C ASP A 101 4.83 10.19 1.27
N SER A 102 3.81 10.17 2.11
CA SER A 102 4.00 10.09 3.56
C SER A 102 4.64 8.77 3.96
N LEU A 103 4.23 7.66 3.35
CA LEU A 103 4.78 6.32 3.60
C LEU A 103 6.26 6.24 3.16
N SER A 104 6.59 6.74 1.97
CA SER A 104 7.95 6.82 1.44
C SER A 104 8.88 7.60 2.37
N ARG A 105 8.46 8.80 2.78
CA ARG A 105 9.22 9.64 3.73
C ARG A 105 9.39 8.96 5.08
N TYR A 106 8.32 8.35 5.60
CA TYR A 106 8.35 7.70 6.91
C TYR A 106 9.27 6.48 6.97
N LEU A 107 9.26 5.64 5.92
CA LEU A 107 10.11 4.46 5.83
C LEU A 107 11.54 4.78 5.35
N GLY A 108 11.76 5.95 4.75
CA GLY A 108 13.01 6.30 4.10
C GLY A 108 13.24 5.50 2.80
N TRP A 109 12.18 4.97 2.20
CA TRP A 109 12.26 4.19 0.97
C TRP A 109 12.14 5.10 -0.25
N LYS A 110 12.99 4.86 -1.26
CA LYS A 110 13.00 5.68 -2.48
C LYS A 110 11.77 5.38 -3.34
N ASP A 111 10.94 6.39 -3.60
CA ASP A 111 9.89 6.32 -4.61
C ASP A 111 10.53 6.22 -6.01
N ILE A 112 10.16 5.20 -6.77
CA ILE A 112 10.68 4.92 -8.13
C ILE A 112 9.62 5.12 -9.21
N GLY A 113 8.44 5.61 -8.84
CA GLY A 113 7.39 5.98 -9.78
C GLY A 113 6.05 5.32 -9.51
N ARG A 114 5.06 5.81 -10.24
CA ARG A 114 3.65 5.44 -10.06
C ARG A 114 2.98 5.24 -11.41
N ILE A 115 2.08 4.26 -11.48
CA ILE A 115 1.17 4.06 -12.62
C ILE A 115 -0.25 4.24 -12.10
N GLU A 116 -0.95 5.22 -12.63
CA GLU A 116 -2.29 5.63 -12.20
C GLU A 116 -3.28 5.47 -13.35
N ALA A 117 -4.05 4.39 -13.33
CA ALA A 117 -5.05 4.11 -14.36
C ALA A 117 -6.44 4.56 -13.89
N ARG A 118 -6.97 5.63 -14.50
CA ARG A 118 -8.29 6.20 -14.15
C ARG A 118 -9.33 5.94 -15.23
N GLY A 119 -10.58 5.72 -14.79
CA GLY A 119 -11.71 5.52 -15.69
C GLY A 119 -11.87 4.09 -16.21
N TYR A 120 -11.23 3.12 -15.55
CA TYR A 120 -11.26 1.71 -15.95
C TYR A 120 -11.83 0.83 -14.85
N PRO A 121 -13.17 0.68 -14.80
CA PRO A 121 -13.82 -0.08 -13.73
C PRO A 121 -13.63 -1.59 -13.85
N THR A 122 -13.27 -2.11 -15.04
CA THR A 122 -13.11 -3.54 -15.25
C THR A 122 -11.75 -3.93 -15.84
N LYS A 123 -11.38 -5.20 -15.62
CA LYS A 123 -10.17 -5.79 -16.21
C LYS A 123 -10.15 -5.68 -17.74
N THR A 124 -11.31 -5.90 -18.37
CA THR A 124 -11.42 -5.87 -19.84
C THR A 124 -11.18 -4.46 -20.40
N ASP A 125 -11.58 -3.43 -19.67
CA ASP A 125 -11.39 -2.05 -20.10
C ASP A 125 -9.91 -1.67 -20.09
N ILE A 126 -9.20 -1.98 -19.01
CA ILE A 126 -7.79 -1.63 -18.88
C ILE A 126 -6.88 -2.43 -19.83
N GLN A 127 -7.25 -3.69 -20.16
CA GLN A 127 -6.47 -4.53 -21.07
C GLN A 127 -6.35 -3.97 -22.49
N LYS A 128 -7.26 -3.09 -22.90
CA LYS A 128 -7.28 -2.45 -24.23
C LYS A 128 -6.50 -1.13 -24.28
N THR A 129 -5.82 -0.78 -23.22
CA THR A 129 -5.09 0.48 -23.07
C THR A 129 -3.59 0.27 -23.05
N GLU A 130 -2.81 1.36 -22.97
CA GLU A 130 -1.35 1.29 -22.82
C GLU A 130 -0.89 0.91 -21.39
N TYR A 131 -1.78 0.90 -20.40
CA TYR A 131 -1.39 0.64 -19.00
C TYR A 131 -0.73 -0.73 -18.76
N PRO A 132 -1.18 -1.85 -19.38
CA PRO A 132 -0.49 -3.13 -19.26
C PRO A 132 0.95 -3.07 -19.77
N LYS A 133 1.19 -2.36 -20.88
CA LYS A 133 2.52 -2.15 -21.45
C LYS A 133 3.39 -1.27 -20.54
N LEU A 134 2.82 -0.19 -20.01
CA LEU A 134 3.51 0.67 -19.04
C LEU A 134 3.89 -0.10 -17.77
N ALA A 135 3.00 -0.94 -17.24
CA ALA A 135 3.28 -1.78 -16.09
C ALA A 135 4.39 -2.79 -16.36
N TYR A 136 4.38 -3.40 -17.55
CA TYR A 136 5.46 -4.30 -17.98
C TYR A 136 6.81 -3.56 -18.07
N GLN A 137 6.84 -2.40 -18.73
CA GLN A 137 8.06 -1.58 -18.85
C GLN A 137 8.55 -1.10 -17.49
N PHE A 138 7.64 -0.72 -16.60
CA PHE A 138 7.98 -0.35 -15.23
C PHE A 138 8.69 -1.49 -14.49
N GLY A 139 8.16 -2.71 -14.58
CA GLY A 139 8.81 -3.89 -14.00
C GLY A 139 10.14 -4.24 -14.67
N PHE A 140 10.22 -4.17 -16.01
CA PHE A 140 11.42 -4.48 -16.76
C PHE A 140 12.59 -3.56 -16.41
N ASN A 141 12.33 -2.29 -16.14
CA ASN A 141 13.36 -1.30 -15.77
C ASN A 141 13.82 -1.42 -14.30
N LEU A 142 13.32 -2.38 -13.53
CA LEU A 142 13.73 -2.63 -12.16
C LEU A 142 14.90 -3.64 -12.05
N SER A 143 15.17 -4.35 -13.14
CA SER A 143 16.23 -5.37 -13.24
C SER A 143 17.63 -4.76 -13.41
#